data_db3d2c4e1e62df27c9dfcfa6c62d80cf
#
_entry.id   db3d2c4e1e62df27c9dfcfa6c62d80cf
#
_cell.length_a   1.000
_cell.length_b   1.000
_cell.length_c   1.000
_cell.angle_alpha   90.00
_cell.angle_beta   90.00
_cell.angle_gamma   90.00
#
_symmetry.space_group_name_H-M   'P 1'
#
loop_
_entity.id
_entity.type
_entity.pdbx_description
1 polymer ?
#
loop_
_entity_poly.entity_id
_entity_poly.type
_entity_poly.pdbx_seq_one_letter_code
_entity_poly.pdbx_strand_id
1 'polypeptide(L)'
;MRDYEFKLEIVEGKGGCYSSEGPFPNLVEEGICAWMLGRDDDPGYKVGQTFSYPDDLGKLCPWLVDSLTGFIRALENGGTLPWRYRGTSYEKVVDPDGVTTEYVRCPDPTASGIVMKITRTAVPDEEE
;
A
#
# COMPACT_ATOMS: atom_id res chain seq x y z
N MET A 1 20.44 3.40 16.78
CA MET A 1 19.62 3.01 15.63
C MET A 1 18.56 4.06 15.43
N ARG A 2 18.35 4.44 14.19
CA ARG A 2 17.35 5.47 13.90
C ARG A 2 15.95 4.85 13.86
N ASP A 3 15.01 5.56 14.42
CA ASP A 3 13.61 5.16 14.38
C ASP A 3 12.91 5.78 13.20
N TYR A 4 11.88 5.09 12.72
CA TYR A 4 11.10 5.56 11.59
C TYR A 4 9.62 5.38 11.86
N GLU A 5 8.84 6.26 11.26
CA GLU A 5 7.39 6.12 11.20
C GLU A 5 7.00 5.76 9.79
N PHE A 6 5.99 4.93 9.67
CA PHE A 6 5.54 4.44 8.36
C PHE A 6 4.08 4.77 8.14
N LYS A 7 3.79 5.27 6.95
CA LYS A 7 2.44 5.51 6.50
C LYS A 7 2.23 4.80 5.19
N LEU A 8 1.06 4.22 5.02
CA LEU A 8 0.71 3.46 3.82
C LEU A 8 -0.43 4.17 3.11
N GLU A 9 -0.37 4.22 1.79
CA GLU A 9 -1.41 4.87 0.99
C GLU A 9 -1.67 4.05 -0.26
N ILE A 10 -2.96 3.79 -0.55
CA ILE A 10 -3.35 3.13 -1.79
C ILE A 10 -3.22 4.16 -2.91
N VAL A 11 -2.33 3.89 -3.88
CA VAL A 11 -2.13 4.81 -4.99
C VAL A 11 -2.66 4.25 -6.31
N GLU A 12 -2.88 2.93 -6.38
CA GLU A 12 -3.44 2.29 -7.56
C GLU A 12 -4.25 1.09 -7.16
N GLY A 13 -5.22 0.75 -7.98
CA GLY A 13 -6.04 -0.41 -7.80
C GLY A 13 -7.38 -0.16 -8.45
N LYS A 14 -8.06 -1.22 -8.85
CA LYS A 14 -9.36 -1.08 -9.47
C LYS A 14 -10.43 -1.55 -8.50
N GLY A 15 -11.34 -0.64 -8.17
CA GLY A 15 -12.47 -0.95 -7.33
C GLY A 15 -13.74 -1.09 -8.14
N GLY A 16 -14.83 -1.28 -7.45
CA GLY A 16 -16.15 -1.37 -8.05
C GLY A 16 -17.18 -1.53 -6.97
N CYS A 17 -18.42 -1.56 -7.37
CA CYS A 17 -19.54 -1.73 -6.46
C CYS A 17 -20.52 -2.72 -7.07
N TYR A 18 -21.17 -3.49 -6.22
CA TYR A 18 -22.23 -4.36 -6.71
C TYR A 18 -23.42 -4.30 -5.74
N SER A 19 -24.58 -4.69 -6.27
CA SER A 19 -25.79 -4.75 -5.46
C SER A 19 -25.90 -6.13 -4.84
N SER A 20 -26.33 -6.19 -3.59
CA SER A 20 -26.55 -7.47 -2.92
C SER A 20 -27.69 -8.26 -3.58
N GLU A 21 -28.53 -7.58 -4.39
CA GLU A 21 -29.62 -8.23 -5.10
C GLU A 21 -29.26 -8.60 -6.52
N GLY A 22 -28.09 -8.23 -6.97
CA GLY A 22 -27.65 -8.55 -8.33
C GLY A 22 -26.59 -9.64 -8.33
N PRO A 23 -26.09 -9.99 -9.51
CA PRO A 23 -25.03 -11.00 -9.58
C PRO A 23 -23.72 -10.46 -9.03
N PHE A 24 -22.95 -11.31 -8.39
CA PHE A 24 -21.63 -10.96 -7.96
C PHE A 24 -20.72 -10.80 -9.19
N PRO A 25 -19.93 -9.74 -9.26
CA PRO A 25 -19.08 -9.52 -10.43
C PRO A 25 -17.98 -10.56 -10.54
N ASN A 26 -17.53 -10.79 -11.76
CA ASN A 26 -16.37 -11.66 -11.99
C ASN A 26 -15.12 -10.82 -11.80
N LEU A 27 -14.53 -10.92 -10.62
CA LEU A 27 -13.41 -10.07 -10.25
C LEU A 27 -12.22 -10.23 -11.17
N VAL A 28 -11.98 -11.46 -11.61
CA VAL A 28 -10.83 -11.74 -12.50
C VAL A 28 -11.02 -11.07 -13.85
N GLU A 29 -12.19 -11.26 -14.46
CA GLU A 29 -12.44 -10.70 -15.80
C GLU A 29 -12.50 -9.19 -15.76
N GLU A 30 -13.03 -8.62 -14.69
CA GLU A 30 -13.17 -7.17 -14.60
C GLU A 30 -11.92 -6.51 -14.00
N GLY A 31 -10.99 -7.29 -13.50
CA GLY A 31 -9.76 -6.76 -12.94
C GLY A 31 -9.97 -6.00 -11.64
N ILE A 32 -10.93 -6.42 -10.83
CA ILE A 32 -11.28 -5.73 -9.59
C ILE A 32 -10.63 -6.42 -8.41
N CYS A 33 -10.00 -5.62 -7.55
CA CYS A 33 -9.43 -6.12 -6.30
C CYS A 33 -10.55 -6.27 -5.27
N ALA A 34 -10.65 -7.45 -4.67
CA ALA A 34 -11.72 -7.73 -3.72
C ALA A 34 -11.76 -6.75 -2.55
N TRP A 35 -10.60 -6.27 -2.10
CA TRP A 35 -10.55 -5.31 -1.00
C TRP A 35 -11.04 -3.93 -1.40
N MET A 36 -11.10 -3.64 -2.70
CA MET A 36 -11.61 -2.38 -3.19
C MET A 36 -13.04 -2.51 -3.71
N LEU A 37 -13.64 -3.68 -3.52
CA LEU A 37 -15.02 -3.92 -3.96
C LEU A 37 -15.97 -3.48 -2.86
N GLY A 38 -16.91 -2.60 -3.22
CA GLY A 38 -17.98 -2.20 -2.30
C GLY A 38 -19.26 -2.93 -2.62
N ARG A 39 -20.20 -2.94 -1.67
CA ARG A 39 -21.50 -3.56 -1.84
C ARG A 39 -22.55 -2.62 -1.31
N ASP A 40 -23.53 -2.29 -2.14
CA ASP A 40 -24.62 -1.38 -1.77
C ASP A 40 -24.06 -0.09 -1.20
N ASP A 41 -24.33 0.19 0.08
CA ASP A 41 -23.86 1.41 0.73
C ASP A 41 -22.52 1.25 1.43
N ASP A 42 -21.91 0.08 1.36
CA ASP A 42 -20.69 -0.22 2.07
C ASP A 42 -19.52 -0.18 1.08
N PRO A 43 -18.82 0.95 0.97
CA PRO A 43 -17.77 1.06 -0.02
C PRO A 43 -16.54 0.24 0.37
N GLY A 44 -15.86 -0.28 -0.65
CA GLY A 44 -14.56 -0.89 -0.44
C GLY A 44 -13.49 0.18 -0.27
N TYR A 45 -12.25 -0.27 -0.21
CA TYR A 45 -11.13 0.67 -0.12
C TYR A 45 -11.00 1.45 -1.42
N LYS A 46 -10.40 2.62 -1.33
CA LYS A 46 -10.28 3.54 -2.46
C LYS A 46 -8.86 4.06 -2.58
N VAL A 47 -8.51 4.46 -3.80
CA VAL A 47 -7.26 5.18 -4.03
C VAL A 47 -7.26 6.44 -3.19
N GLY A 48 -6.14 6.69 -2.52
CA GLY A 48 -5.98 7.84 -1.62
C GLY A 48 -6.20 7.48 -0.16
N GLN A 49 -6.74 6.32 0.12
CA GLN A 49 -6.96 5.90 1.49
C GLN A 49 -5.63 5.55 2.16
N THR A 50 -5.49 5.98 3.42
CA THR A 50 -4.23 5.81 4.14
C THR A 50 -4.40 4.89 5.34
N PHE A 51 -3.29 4.30 5.75
CA PHE A 51 -3.26 3.36 6.86
C PHE A 51 -2.01 3.60 7.68
N SER A 52 -2.07 3.31 8.97
CA SER A 52 -0.92 3.38 9.86
C SER A 52 -0.26 2.02 9.97
N TYR A 53 1.05 2.01 10.09
CA TYR A 53 1.81 0.79 10.30
C TYR A 53 2.36 0.83 11.74
N PRO A 54 2.25 -0.24 12.50
CA PRO A 54 1.63 -1.53 12.14
C PRO A 54 0.16 -1.65 12.53
N ASP A 55 -0.44 -0.57 13.02
CA ASP A 55 -1.73 -0.63 13.68
C ASP A 55 -2.85 -1.12 12.76
N ASP A 56 -2.77 -0.78 11.47
CA ASP A 56 -3.84 -1.09 10.54
C ASP A 56 -3.57 -2.31 9.68
N LEU A 57 -2.52 -3.09 9.98
CA LEU A 57 -2.20 -4.25 9.14
C LEU A 57 -3.33 -5.27 9.07
N GLY A 58 -4.08 -5.40 10.15
CA GLY A 58 -5.20 -6.34 10.16
C GLY A 58 -6.36 -5.96 9.25
N LYS A 59 -6.33 -4.74 8.72
CA LYS A 59 -7.38 -4.26 7.81
C LYS A 59 -7.03 -4.48 6.35
N LEU A 60 -5.86 -5.03 6.06
CA LEU A 60 -5.36 -5.16 4.70
C LEU A 60 -5.34 -6.61 4.25
N CYS A 61 -5.35 -6.78 2.92
CA CYS A 61 -5.30 -8.10 2.32
C CYS A 61 -4.02 -8.83 2.75
N PRO A 62 -4.11 -10.07 3.22
CA PRO A 62 -2.91 -10.80 3.66
C PRO A 62 -1.83 -10.91 2.58
N TRP A 63 -2.21 -11.05 1.32
CA TRP A 63 -1.22 -11.07 0.24
C TRP A 63 -0.43 -9.77 0.19
N LEU A 64 -1.15 -8.64 0.33
CA LEU A 64 -0.50 -7.34 0.33
C LEU A 64 0.37 -7.16 1.58
N VAL A 65 -0.14 -7.58 2.74
CA VAL A 65 0.61 -7.47 3.99
C VAL A 65 1.91 -8.24 3.93
N ASP A 66 1.88 -9.43 3.32
CA ASP A 66 3.08 -10.23 3.22
C ASP A 66 4.16 -9.51 2.43
N SER A 67 3.79 -8.88 1.31
CA SER A 67 4.75 -8.10 0.52
C SER A 67 5.19 -6.85 1.25
N LEU A 68 4.24 -6.14 1.89
CA LEU A 68 4.55 -4.93 2.63
C LEU A 68 5.54 -5.19 3.75
N THR A 69 5.36 -6.29 4.48
CA THR A 69 6.18 -6.57 5.65
C THR A 69 7.64 -6.72 5.26
N GLY A 70 7.93 -7.40 4.16
CA GLY A 70 9.29 -7.56 3.70
C GLY A 70 9.95 -6.23 3.35
N PHE A 71 9.23 -5.38 2.61
CA PHE A 71 9.75 -4.06 2.25
C PHE A 71 9.94 -3.18 3.47
N ILE A 72 8.96 -3.18 4.38
CA ILE A 72 9.06 -2.32 5.56
C ILE A 72 10.21 -2.76 6.45
N ARG A 73 10.42 -4.08 6.55
CA ARG A 73 11.54 -4.56 7.34
C ARG A 73 12.88 -4.07 6.79
N ALA A 74 13.03 -4.06 5.47
CA ALA A 74 14.24 -3.51 4.87
C ALA A 74 14.35 -2.02 5.14
N LEU A 75 13.24 -1.30 5.03
CA LEU A 75 13.24 0.14 5.27
C LEU A 75 13.54 0.48 6.73
N GLU A 76 13.05 -0.36 7.66
CA GLU A 76 13.33 -0.16 9.08
C GLU A 76 14.83 -0.23 9.39
N ASN A 77 15.55 -0.96 8.58
CA ASN A 77 16.98 -1.12 8.75
C ASN A 77 17.78 -0.20 7.84
N GLY A 78 17.11 0.82 7.29
CA GLY A 78 17.78 1.83 6.47
C GLY A 78 17.97 1.46 5.01
N GLY A 79 17.45 0.31 4.60
CA GLY A 79 17.61 -0.15 3.23
C GLY A 79 16.62 0.49 2.27
N THR A 80 16.90 0.38 0.99
CA THR A 80 16.00 0.77 -0.08
C THR A 80 16.49 0.13 -1.36
N LEU A 81 15.65 0.11 -2.38
CA LEU A 81 16.06 -0.40 -3.68
C LEU A 81 16.88 0.67 -4.39
N PRO A 82 17.85 0.27 -5.19
CA PRO A 82 18.78 1.24 -5.80
C PRO A 82 18.18 2.10 -6.90
N TRP A 83 17.16 1.62 -7.60
CA TRP A 83 16.60 2.39 -8.70
C TRP A 83 15.46 3.28 -8.21
N ARG A 84 15.30 4.42 -8.87
CA ARG A 84 14.38 5.46 -8.40
C ARG A 84 13.15 5.63 -9.28
N TYR A 85 13.08 4.98 -10.43
CA TYR A 85 11.95 5.07 -11.37
C TYR A 85 11.63 6.51 -11.75
N ARG A 86 12.67 7.27 -12.07
CA ARG A 86 12.50 8.68 -12.42
C ARG A 86 11.60 8.86 -13.62
N GLY A 87 10.73 9.87 -13.53
CA GLY A 87 9.83 10.19 -14.63
C GLY A 87 8.60 9.32 -14.70
N THR A 88 8.40 8.43 -13.73
CA THR A 88 7.21 7.60 -13.68
C THR A 88 6.37 7.94 -12.45
N SER A 89 5.15 7.42 -12.43
CA SER A 89 4.30 7.64 -11.25
C SER A 89 4.80 6.91 -10.02
N TYR A 90 5.81 6.07 -10.16
CA TYR A 90 6.41 5.36 -9.04
C TYR A 90 7.78 5.92 -8.67
N GLU A 91 8.04 7.15 -9.06
CA GLU A 91 9.32 7.78 -8.73
C GLU A 91 9.49 7.87 -7.23
N LYS A 92 10.67 7.47 -6.76
CA LYS A 92 10.94 7.40 -5.32
C LYS A 92 11.71 8.60 -4.84
N VAL A 93 11.44 8.98 -3.60
CA VAL A 93 12.26 9.93 -2.86
C VAL A 93 13.06 9.13 -1.86
N VAL A 94 14.36 9.37 -1.79
CA VAL A 94 15.23 8.67 -0.84
C VAL A 94 15.99 9.69 -0.03
N ASP A 95 15.66 9.78 1.25
CA ASP A 95 16.32 10.71 2.17
C ASP A 95 16.43 10.03 3.54
N PRO A 96 17.61 9.53 3.87
CA PRO A 96 17.79 8.81 5.14
C PRO A 96 17.46 9.62 6.37
N ASP A 97 17.57 10.94 6.26
CA ASP A 97 17.30 11.81 7.41
C ASP A 97 15.93 12.46 7.35
N GLY A 98 15.15 12.15 6.38
CA GLY A 98 13.82 12.70 6.20
C GLY A 98 12.84 11.66 5.72
N VAL A 99 12.28 11.88 4.53
CA VAL A 99 11.23 11.03 3.97
C VAL A 99 11.80 10.16 2.86
N THR A 100 11.54 8.87 2.94
CA THR A 100 11.86 7.92 1.87
C THR A 100 10.56 7.23 1.48
N THR A 101 10.32 7.09 0.18
CA THR A 101 9.12 6.45 -0.32
C THR A 101 9.45 5.18 -1.07
N GLU A 102 8.53 4.24 -1.04
CA GLU A 102 8.65 2.99 -1.77
C GLU A 102 7.25 2.56 -2.22
N TYR A 103 7.18 1.71 -3.23
CA TYR A 103 5.92 1.25 -3.76
C TYR A 103 5.92 -0.27 -3.82
N VAL A 104 4.81 -0.86 -3.40
CA VAL A 104 4.66 -2.31 -3.37
C VAL A 104 3.34 -2.67 -4.05
N ARG A 105 3.40 -3.57 -5.02
CA ARG A 105 2.19 -4.08 -5.67
C ARG A 105 1.80 -5.40 -5.02
N CYS A 106 0.50 -5.53 -4.75
CA CYS A 106 -0.03 -6.79 -4.25
C CYS A 106 0.23 -7.90 -5.28
N PRO A 107 0.73 -9.05 -4.86
CA PRO A 107 1.07 -10.13 -5.80
C PRO A 107 -0.12 -10.97 -6.24
N ASP A 108 -1.34 -10.47 -6.10
CA ASP A 108 -2.55 -11.18 -6.50
C ASP A 108 -2.52 -11.46 -8.01
N PRO A 109 -2.47 -12.72 -8.43
CA PRO A 109 -2.39 -13.03 -9.85
C PRO A 109 -3.74 -13.02 -10.57
N THR A 110 -4.83 -12.86 -9.83
CA THR A 110 -6.17 -13.03 -10.40
C THR A 110 -6.91 -11.73 -10.61
N ALA A 111 -6.40 -10.63 -10.11
CA ALA A 111 -7.07 -9.33 -10.23
C ALA A 111 -6.03 -8.23 -10.24
N SER A 112 -6.47 -7.02 -10.55
CA SER A 112 -5.59 -5.86 -10.51
C SER A 112 -5.27 -5.55 -9.06
N GLY A 113 -4.08 -5.88 -8.64
CA GLY A 113 -3.69 -5.69 -7.26
C GLY A 113 -3.53 -4.24 -6.89
N ILE A 114 -3.64 -3.97 -5.61
CA ILE A 114 -3.39 -2.64 -5.06
C ILE A 114 -1.91 -2.33 -5.17
N VAL A 115 -1.59 -1.10 -5.55
CA VAL A 115 -0.23 -0.57 -5.38
C VAL A 115 -0.27 0.33 -4.16
N MET A 116 0.57 0.01 -3.19
CA MET A 116 0.63 0.73 -1.93
C MET A 116 1.92 1.56 -1.88
N LYS A 117 1.78 2.83 -1.58
CA LYS A 117 2.92 3.70 -1.36
C LYS A 117 3.29 3.64 0.12
N ILE A 118 4.55 3.32 0.40
CA ILE A 118 5.08 3.33 1.74
C ILE A 118 5.85 4.62 1.93
N THR A 119 5.52 5.39 2.95
CA THR A 119 6.26 6.59 3.29
C THR A 119 6.94 6.35 4.62
N ARG A 120 8.28 6.35 4.62
CA ARG A 120 9.09 6.22 5.82
C ARG A 120 9.59 7.59 6.21
N THR A 121 9.28 8.02 7.42
CA THR A 121 9.74 9.30 7.92
C THR A 121 10.68 9.05 9.08
N ALA A 122 11.88 9.62 8.97
CA ALA A 122 12.85 9.50 10.07
C ALA A 122 12.35 10.30 11.27
N VAL A 123 12.36 9.66 12.43
CA VAL A 123 11.96 10.31 13.66
C VAL A 123 13.20 10.99 14.23
N PRO A 124 13.15 12.29 14.53
CA PRO A 124 14.33 12.96 15.10
C PRO A 124 14.71 12.32 16.42
N ASP A 125 16.02 12.25 16.65
CA ASP A 125 16.47 11.79 17.94
C ASP A 125 15.98 12.75 18.98
N GLU A 126 15.50 12.20 20.11
CA GLU A 126 15.13 13.06 21.19
C GLU A 126 16.38 13.55 21.80
N GLU A 127 16.51 14.84 21.72
CA GLU A 127 17.67 15.38 22.33
C GLU A 127 17.40 15.52 23.72
N GLU A 128 18.10 14.86 24.34
CA GLU A 128 17.81 14.87 25.72
C GLU A 128 18.59 15.87 26.42
#